data_eb047525a3f7784dbf2032a042ad1030
#
_entry.id   eb047525a3f7784dbf2032a042ad1030
#
_cell.length_a   1.000
_cell.length_b   1.000
_cell.length_c   1.000
_cell.angle_alpha   90.00
_cell.angle_beta   90.00
_cell.angle_gamma   90.00
#
_symmetry.space_group_name_H-M   'P 1'
#
loop_
_entity.id
_entity.type
_entity.pdbx_description
1 polymer ?
#
loop_
_entity_poly.entity_id
_entity_poly.type
_entity_poly.pdbx_seq_one_letter_code
_entity_poly.pdbx_strand_id
1 'polypeptide(L)'
;MFLPLPRIDRRRALFGSAAALVVFGLLLWWLLPLGEESPGGRITFSTGTPTGVYQKYGTLLQTALAKDMPRLDVRLKNSDGSQENVRRVATGQADFTIAAADAVETYILENKPGAGQLRGCARLYDDYVHLVVPRSSSVQSVADLRGKRVAVGPDGSGVRLIAEHVLQAAGLDSAKDIKPFPDGIGTMPDLLEQHKIDAFFWSGGLPTSAVQQLSKRFAVRLVPITGDLVAKLHEQGGAARYYRSAVMPADAYPEAQQGSSVQTLAVANFLITRENSDARLTEELTRTVINSRDGIGRQVHAAQLVDLRTAIYTDPLPLHEGARRYYRSVKP
;
A
#
# COMPACT_ATOMS: atom_id res chain seq x y z
N MET A 1 36.07 64.06 38.11
CA MET A 1 35.26 63.61 39.24
C MET A 1 34.82 62.18 38.91
N PHE A 2 35.60 61.20 39.38
CA PHE A 2 35.33 59.80 39.16
C PHE A 2 34.41 59.28 40.27
N LEU A 3 33.20 58.81 39.90
CA LEU A 3 32.29 58.19 40.83
C LEU A 3 32.85 56.76 41.20
N PRO A 4 32.94 56.40 42.51
CA PRO A 4 33.39 55.10 42.88
C PRO A 4 32.33 54.03 42.50
N LEU A 5 32.77 52.98 41.79
CA LEU A 5 31.95 51.83 41.52
C LEU A 5 31.53 51.12 42.82
N PRO A 6 30.27 50.73 42.97
CA PRO A 6 29.78 50.06 44.16
C PRO A 6 30.50 48.71 44.33
N ARG A 7 31.15 48.51 45.51
CA ARG A 7 31.73 47.20 45.89
C ARG A 7 30.58 46.21 46.10
N ILE A 8 30.44 45.28 45.17
CA ILE A 8 29.49 44.18 45.33
C ILE A 8 30.00 43.24 46.43
N ASP A 9 29.20 43.09 47.51
CA ASP A 9 29.50 42.18 48.61
C ASP A 9 29.63 40.74 48.08
N ARG A 10 30.74 40.05 48.40
CA ARG A 10 31.04 38.69 47.93
C ARG A 10 29.88 37.72 48.15
N ARG A 11 29.13 37.87 49.26
CA ARG A 11 27.93 37.03 49.51
C ARG A 11 26.81 37.30 48.52
N ARG A 12 26.55 38.56 48.17
CA ARG A 12 25.52 38.91 47.18
C ARG A 12 25.91 38.48 45.77
N ALA A 13 27.18 38.50 45.42
CA ALA A 13 27.69 37.99 44.14
C ALA A 13 27.54 36.44 44.07
N LEU A 14 27.84 35.72 45.15
CA LEU A 14 27.67 34.25 45.20
C LEU A 14 26.20 33.84 45.11
N PHE A 15 25.29 34.51 45.81
CA PHE A 15 23.85 34.22 45.72
C PHE A 15 23.28 34.58 44.32
N GLY A 16 23.72 35.68 43.72
CA GLY A 16 23.35 36.06 42.38
C GLY A 16 23.82 35.05 41.32
N SER A 17 25.08 34.57 41.46
CA SER A 17 25.59 33.53 40.52
C SER A 17 24.90 32.20 40.70
N ALA A 18 24.57 31.78 41.92
CA ALA A 18 23.82 30.55 42.18
C ALA A 18 22.39 30.62 41.61
N ALA A 19 21.71 31.76 41.82
CA ALA A 19 20.39 31.99 41.24
C ALA A 19 20.41 31.98 39.68
N ALA A 20 21.43 32.64 39.10
CA ALA A 20 21.60 32.62 37.62
C ALA A 20 21.86 31.21 37.07
N LEU A 21 22.66 30.39 37.77
CA LEU A 21 22.90 28.99 37.38
C LEU A 21 21.63 28.13 37.50
N VAL A 22 20.80 28.33 38.52
CA VAL A 22 19.53 27.63 38.68
C VAL A 22 18.56 28.05 37.59
N VAL A 23 18.42 29.35 37.27
CA VAL A 23 17.58 29.84 36.19
C VAL A 23 18.07 29.34 34.84
N PHE A 24 19.37 29.34 34.59
CA PHE A 24 19.97 28.79 33.38
C PHE A 24 19.78 27.27 33.28
N GLY A 25 19.88 26.53 34.35
CA GLY A 25 19.60 25.11 34.42
C GLY A 25 18.14 24.81 34.15
N LEU A 26 17.20 25.60 34.69
CA LEU A 26 15.76 25.47 34.41
C LEU A 26 15.41 25.85 32.97
N LEU A 27 16.06 26.88 32.43
CA LEU A 27 15.89 27.25 30.99
C LEU A 27 16.47 26.19 30.07
N LEU A 28 17.65 25.63 30.39
CA LEU A 28 18.22 24.49 29.64
C LEU A 28 17.32 23.26 29.74
N TRP A 29 16.78 22.96 30.92
CA TRP A 29 15.83 21.84 31.10
C TRP A 29 14.53 22.07 30.32
N TRP A 30 14.05 23.31 30.26
CA TRP A 30 12.85 23.67 29.49
C TRP A 30 13.11 23.75 27.98
N LEU A 31 14.32 24.14 27.55
CA LEU A 31 14.78 24.20 26.17
C LEU A 31 15.32 22.88 25.63
N LEU A 32 15.76 21.97 26.51
CA LEU A 32 16.05 20.60 26.10
C LEU A 32 14.72 19.99 25.65
N PRO A 33 14.58 19.62 24.34
CA PRO A 33 13.48 18.78 23.95
C PRO A 33 13.67 17.47 24.72
N LEU A 34 12.99 17.33 25.85
CA LEU A 34 12.70 16.01 26.41
C LEU A 34 11.84 15.35 25.34
N GLY A 35 12.52 14.77 24.33
CA GLY A 35 11.92 14.17 23.18
C GLY A 35 10.88 13.20 23.68
N GLU A 36 9.62 13.47 23.35
CA GLU A 36 8.56 12.54 23.69
C GLU A 36 9.02 11.17 23.21
N GLU A 37 9.09 10.22 24.13
CA GLU A 37 9.55 8.86 23.80
C GLU A 37 8.80 8.31 22.59
N SER A 38 9.53 7.74 21.63
CA SER A 38 8.90 7.16 20.44
C SER A 38 7.85 6.12 20.83
N PRO A 39 6.73 6.02 20.09
CA PRO A 39 5.72 5.01 20.36
C PRO A 39 6.32 3.62 20.48
N GLY A 40 5.77 2.81 21.37
CA GLY A 40 6.21 1.44 21.62
C GLY A 40 5.02 0.49 21.69
N GLY A 41 5.30 -0.79 22.01
CA GLY A 41 4.29 -1.83 22.12
C GLY A 41 4.35 -2.81 20.95
N ARG A 42 3.24 -3.49 20.70
CA ARG A 42 3.16 -4.51 19.63
C ARG A 42 2.02 -4.18 18.70
N ILE A 43 2.29 -4.31 17.39
CA ILE A 43 1.26 -4.22 16.35
C ILE A 43 1.33 -5.41 15.40
N THR A 44 0.18 -5.77 14.85
CA THR A 44 0.05 -6.73 13.76
C THR A 44 -0.18 -5.98 12.45
N PHE A 45 0.71 -6.19 11.48
CA PHE A 45 0.58 -5.65 10.14
C PHE A 45 0.17 -6.79 9.19
N SER A 46 -1.05 -6.75 8.65
CA SER A 46 -1.51 -7.71 7.65
C SER A 46 -0.87 -7.38 6.30
N THR A 47 -0.26 -8.38 5.67
CA THR A 47 0.48 -8.23 4.41
C THR A 47 -0.28 -8.89 3.25
N GLY A 48 0.36 -9.73 2.48
CA GLY A 48 -0.22 -10.50 1.38
C GLY A 48 0.38 -11.90 1.34
N THR A 49 0.26 -12.55 0.20
CA THR A 49 0.91 -13.84 -0.03
C THR A 49 2.42 -13.72 0.13
N PRO A 50 3.14 -14.78 0.53
CA PRO A 50 4.58 -14.73 0.82
C PRO A 50 5.45 -14.17 -0.31
N THR A 51 5.06 -14.38 -1.57
CA THR A 51 5.75 -13.90 -2.77
C THR A 51 5.16 -12.60 -3.33
N GLY A 52 4.13 -12.04 -2.68
CA GLY A 52 3.41 -10.85 -3.12
C GLY A 52 4.10 -9.53 -2.75
N VAL A 53 3.70 -8.47 -3.42
CA VAL A 53 4.24 -7.11 -3.23
C VAL A 53 3.97 -6.61 -1.81
N TYR A 54 2.80 -6.83 -1.24
CA TYR A 54 2.46 -6.40 0.12
C TYR A 54 3.36 -7.03 1.17
N GLN A 55 3.72 -8.32 1.01
CA GLN A 55 4.65 -8.99 1.92
C GLN A 55 6.05 -8.37 1.81
N LYS A 56 6.54 -8.15 0.60
CA LYS A 56 7.86 -7.53 0.37
C LYS A 56 7.90 -6.11 0.95
N TYR A 57 6.87 -5.32 0.68
CA TYR A 57 6.73 -3.97 1.23
C TYR A 57 6.68 -3.98 2.76
N GLY A 58 5.84 -4.86 3.35
CA GLY A 58 5.71 -5.00 4.80
C GLY A 58 7.03 -5.35 5.49
N THR A 59 7.85 -6.24 4.90
CA THR A 59 9.18 -6.60 5.42
C THR A 59 10.12 -5.40 5.43
N LEU A 60 10.13 -4.61 4.34
CA LEU A 60 10.98 -3.42 4.25
C LEU A 60 10.50 -2.30 5.18
N LEU A 61 9.18 -2.13 5.30
CA LEU A 61 8.59 -1.18 6.23
C LEU A 61 8.87 -1.57 7.69
N GLN A 62 8.78 -2.87 8.03
CA GLN A 62 9.14 -3.37 9.37
C GLN A 62 10.58 -2.98 9.72
N THR A 63 11.51 -3.10 8.77
CA THR A 63 12.91 -2.70 8.96
C THR A 63 13.03 -1.18 9.19
N ALA A 64 12.29 -0.37 8.45
CA ALA A 64 12.27 1.09 8.62
C ALA A 64 11.67 1.48 9.99
N LEU A 65 10.56 0.87 10.37
CA LEU A 65 9.90 1.10 11.66
C LEU A 65 10.78 0.71 12.84
N ALA A 66 11.53 -0.39 12.75
CA ALA A 66 12.48 -0.80 13.80
C ALA A 66 13.61 0.23 14.02
N LYS A 67 13.97 0.97 12.95
CA LYS A 67 14.94 2.06 13.05
C LYS A 67 14.35 3.32 13.69
N ASP A 68 13.15 3.71 13.25
CA ASP A 68 12.52 4.96 13.67
C ASP A 68 11.79 4.82 15.01
N MET A 69 11.27 3.62 15.31
CA MET A 69 10.54 3.28 16.53
C MET A 69 11.07 1.98 17.15
N PRO A 70 12.26 1.99 17.77
CA PRO A 70 12.94 0.77 18.25
C PRO A 70 12.21 0.01 19.36
N ARG A 71 11.21 0.65 20.02
CA ARG A 71 10.38 0.00 21.03
C ARG A 71 9.08 -0.61 20.46
N LEU A 72 8.85 -0.52 19.15
CA LEU A 72 7.69 -1.06 18.46
C LEU A 72 7.99 -2.47 17.92
N ASP A 73 7.30 -3.48 18.43
CA ASP A 73 7.33 -4.86 17.89
C ASP A 73 6.29 -4.99 16.77
N VAL A 74 6.72 -5.00 15.52
CA VAL A 74 5.85 -5.14 14.34
C VAL A 74 5.80 -6.60 13.92
N ARG A 75 4.63 -7.23 13.99
CA ARG A 75 4.40 -8.60 13.54
C ARG A 75 3.69 -8.62 12.19
N LEU A 76 4.36 -9.21 11.19
CA LEU A 76 3.79 -9.41 9.88
C LEU A 76 2.91 -10.65 9.88
N LYS A 77 1.73 -10.55 9.26
CA LYS A 77 0.77 -11.65 9.11
C LYS A 77 0.35 -11.77 7.65
N ASN A 78 0.71 -12.87 7.00
CA ASN A 78 0.31 -13.14 5.63
C ASN A 78 -1.21 -13.24 5.47
N SER A 79 -1.69 -12.91 4.28
CA SER A 79 -3.10 -13.01 3.87
C SER A 79 -3.20 -13.37 2.40
N ASP A 80 -4.43 -13.61 1.94
CA ASP A 80 -4.74 -13.80 0.51
C ASP A 80 -4.79 -12.48 -0.27
N GLY A 81 -4.79 -11.32 0.40
CA GLY A 81 -4.72 -9.99 -0.22
C GLY A 81 -5.74 -9.00 0.32
N SER A 82 -6.12 -8.03 -0.52
CA SER A 82 -6.80 -6.80 -0.10
C SER A 82 -8.12 -7.02 0.64
N GLN A 83 -8.99 -7.92 0.21
CA GLN A 83 -10.29 -8.14 0.85
C GLN A 83 -10.12 -8.72 2.27
N GLU A 84 -9.23 -9.71 2.41
CA GLU A 84 -8.91 -10.27 3.73
C GLU A 84 -8.24 -9.24 4.63
N ASN A 85 -7.35 -8.43 4.10
CA ASN A 85 -6.66 -7.36 4.80
C ASN A 85 -7.64 -6.33 5.38
N VAL A 86 -8.56 -5.83 4.56
CA VAL A 86 -9.60 -4.88 5.00
C VAL A 86 -10.42 -5.48 6.11
N ARG A 87 -10.88 -6.73 5.97
CA ARG A 87 -11.64 -7.44 6.99
C ARG A 87 -10.85 -7.55 8.31
N ARG A 88 -9.57 -7.94 8.24
CA ARG A 88 -8.75 -8.09 9.45
C ARG A 88 -8.60 -6.78 10.22
N VAL A 89 -8.35 -5.68 9.52
CA VAL A 89 -8.26 -4.36 10.18
C VAL A 89 -9.64 -3.94 10.70
N ALA A 90 -10.69 -4.02 9.91
CA ALA A 90 -12.04 -3.64 10.32
C ALA A 90 -12.49 -4.36 11.60
N THR A 91 -12.14 -5.65 11.73
CA THR A 91 -12.52 -6.49 12.88
C THR A 91 -11.48 -6.53 14.01
N GLY A 92 -10.37 -5.80 13.91
CA GLY A 92 -9.32 -5.76 14.92
C GLY A 92 -8.40 -6.98 14.99
N GLN A 93 -8.37 -7.80 13.95
CA GLN A 93 -7.44 -8.93 13.80
C GLN A 93 -6.05 -8.51 13.30
N ALA A 94 -5.94 -7.27 12.83
CA ALA A 94 -4.69 -6.58 12.51
C ALA A 94 -4.86 -5.08 12.84
N ASP A 95 -3.75 -4.41 13.14
CA ASP A 95 -3.75 -2.99 13.47
C ASP A 95 -3.59 -2.12 12.22
N PHE A 96 -2.75 -2.57 11.28
CA PHE A 96 -2.48 -1.88 10.01
C PHE A 96 -2.43 -2.87 8.85
N THR A 97 -2.67 -2.35 7.66
CA THR A 97 -2.53 -3.11 6.41
C THR A 97 -2.35 -2.22 5.19
N ILE A 98 -1.99 -2.86 4.07
CA ILE A 98 -2.13 -2.30 2.72
C ILE A 98 -3.30 -2.99 2.05
N ALA A 99 -4.18 -2.22 1.42
CA ALA A 99 -5.26 -2.76 0.60
C ALA A 99 -5.62 -1.81 -0.55
N ALA A 100 -6.14 -2.37 -1.63
CA ALA A 100 -6.59 -1.64 -2.79
C ALA A 100 -7.94 -0.93 -2.54
N ALA A 101 -8.14 0.21 -3.19
CA ALA A 101 -9.30 1.08 -3.00
C ALA A 101 -10.64 0.39 -3.30
N ASP A 102 -10.68 -0.46 -4.31
CA ASP A 102 -11.85 -1.24 -4.70
C ASP A 102 -12.28 -2.23 -3.61
N ALA A 103 -11.32 -2.91 -2.98
CA ALA A 103 -11.61 -3.83 -1.88
C ALA A 103 -12.13 -3.08 -0.64
N VAL A 104 -11.61 -1.88 -0.38
CA VAL A 104 -12.09 -1.01 0.70
C VAL A 104 -13.52 -0.58 0.42
N GLU A 105 -13.79 -0.06 -0.78
CA GLU A 105 -15.12 0.40 -1.15
C GLU A 105 -16.14 -0.75 -1.14
N THR A 106 -15.78 -1.91 -1.69
CA THR A 106 -16.64 -3.11 -1.63
C THR A 106 -17.03 -3.44 -0.19
N TYR A 107 -16.05 -3.43 0.72
CA TYR A 107 -16.29 -3.73 2.13
C TYR A 107 -17.25 -2.73 2.79
N ILE A 108 -17.14 -1.44 2.41
CA ILE A 108 -18.01 -0.37 2.91
C ILE A 108 -19.42 -0.50 2.33
N LEU A 109 -19.55 -0.68 1.01
CA LEU A 109 -20.83 -0.79 0.33
C LEU A 109 -21.65 -2.00 0.79
N GLU A 110 -20.98 -3.10 1.09
CA GLU A 110 -21.60 -4.30 1.65
C GLU A 110 -21.90 -4.19 3.16
N ASN A 111 -21.63 -3.03 3.75
CA ASN A 111 -21.86 -2.74 5.17
C ASN A 111 -21.33 -3.85 6.10
N LYS A 112 -20.13 -4.36 5.80
CA LYS A 112 -19.49 -5.44 6.57
C LYS A 112 -19.07 -4.98 7.96
N PRO A 113 -18.92 -5.92 8.94
CA PRO A 113 -18.58 -5.59 10.32
C PRO A 113 -17.33 -4.71 10.45
N GLY A 114 -17.45 -3.58 11.14
CA GLY A 114 -16.36 -2.64 11.39
C GLY A 114 -16.02 -1.71 10.21
N ALA A 115 -16.78 -1.71 9.11
CA ALA A 115 -16.54 -0.85 7.95
C ALA A 115 -16.43 0.63 8.32
N GLY A 116 -17.31 1.14 9.17
CA GLY A 116 -17.30 2.53 9.63
C GLY A 116 -16.09 2.92 10.49
N GLN A 117 -15.33 1.95 10.99
CA GLN A 117 -14.13 2.17 11.79
C GLN A 117 -12.84 2.31 10.94
N LEU A 118 -12.90 2.00 9.66
CA LEU A 118 -11.74 2.07 8.78
C LEU A 118 -11.30 3.52 8.55
N ARG A 119 -9.99 3.74 8.60
CA ARG A 119 -9.35 5.04 8.35
C ARG A 119 -8.12 4.86 7.46
N GLY A 120 -7.94 5.82 6.54
CA GLY A 120 -6.75 5.89 5.71
C GLY A 120 -5.60 6.60 6.43
N CYS A 121 -4.38 6.13 6.23
CA CYS A 121 -3.18 6.82 6.68
C CYS A 121 -2.45 7.47 5.51
N ALA A 122 -2.32 6.76 4.40
CA ALA A 122 -1.68 7.25 3.19
C ALA A 122 -2.16 6.50 1.94
N ARG A 123 -2.31 7.20 0.82
CA ARG A 123 -2.27 6.60 -0.50
C ARG A 123 -0.82 6.28 -0.82
N LEU A 124 -0.56 5.02 -1.17
CA LEU A 124 0.78 4.53 -1.42
C LEU A 124 1.12 4.56 -2.91
N TYR A 125 0.81 3.52 -3.61
CA TYR A 125 1.11 3.33 -5.02
C TYR A 125 -0.09 2.69 -5.72
N ASP A 126 0.01 2.60 -7.05
CA ASP A 126 -1.00 1.91 -7.84
C ASP A 126 -0.55 0.50 -8.18
N ASP A 127 -1.46 -0.45 -8.07
CA ASP A 127 -1.33 -1.74 -8.69
C ASP A 127 -1.84 -1.66 -10.13
N TYR A 128 -1.13 -2.34 -11.03
CA TYR A 128 -1.50 -2.51 -12.44
C TYR A 128 -2.05 -3.90 -12.66
N VAL A 129 -3.11 -4.01 -13.43
CA VAL A 129 -3.74 -5.30 -13.72
C VAL A 129 -3.07 -5.94 -14.93
N HIS A 130 -2.67 -7.18 -14.78
CA HIS A 130 -2.07 -8.01 -15.81
C HIS A 130 -3.06 -9.08 -16.22
N LEU A 131 -3.27 -9.25 -17.49
CA LEU A 131 -3.87 -10.45 -18.09
C LEU A 131 -2.77 -11.12 -18.91
N VAL A 132 -2.23 -12.21 -18.38
CA VAL A 132 -1.08 -12.91 -18.96
C VAL A 132 -1.52 -14.17 -19.64
N VAL A 133 -1.04 -14.36 -20.86
CA VAL A 133 -1.31 -15.56 -21.69
C VAL A 133 -0.02 -16.06 -22.35
N PRO A 134 0.06 -17.35 -22.77
CA PRO A 134 1.11 -17.80 -23.67
C PRO A 134 1.15 -16.94 -24.93
N ARG A 135 2.33 -16.66 -25.48
CA ARG A 135 2.47 -15.84 -26.69
C ARG A 135 1.71 -16.41 -27.90
N SER A 136 1.64 -17.75 -27.98
CA SER A 136 0.89 -18.47 -29.02
C SER A 136 -0.62 -18.49 -28.82
N SER A 137 -1.12 -17.95 -27.71
CA SER A 137 -2.54 -17.93 -27.38
C SER A 137 -3.36 -17.10 -28.39
N SER A 138 -4.54 -17.56 -28.74
CA SER A 138 -5.52 -16.83 -29.57
C SER A 138 -6.27 -15.72 -28.82
N VAL A 139 -6.11 -15.62 -27.48
CA VAL A 139 -6.79 -14.62 -26.63
C VAL A 139 -6.22 -13.23 -26.91
N GLN A 140 -6.95 -12.33 -27.54
CA GLN A 140 -6.54 -10.95 -27.86
C GLN A 140 -7.21 -9.92 -26.95
N SER A 141 -8.32 -10.29 -26.34
CA SER A 141 -9.13 -9.44 -25.45
C SER A 141 -9.65 -10.23 -24.27
N VAL A 142 -10.21 -9.55 -23.27
CA VAL A 142 -10.85 -10.21 -22.12
C VAL A 142 -12.03 -11.09 -22.55
N ALA A 143 -12.78 -10.68 -23.58
CA ALA A 143 -13.94 -11.44 -24.10
C ALA A 143 -13.55 -12.82 -24.64
N ASP A 144 -12.32 -12.99 -25.13
CA ASP A 144 -11.80 -14.26 -25.67
C ASP A 144 -11.50 -15.31 -24.57
N LEU A 145 -11.66 -14.94 -23.31
CA LEU A 145 -11.51 -15.87 -22.19
C LEU A 145 -12.69 -16.84 -22.05
N ARG A 146 -13.77 -16.67 -22.83
CA ARG A 146 -14.92 -17.59 -22.81
C ARG A 146 -14.47 -19.03 -23.02
N GLY A 147 -14.86 -19.91 -22.09
CA GLY A 147 -14.52 -21.33 -22.07
C GLY A 147 -13.07 -21.66 -21.65
N LYS A 148 -12.23 -20.67 -21.40
CA LYS A 148 -10.82 -20.85 -21.02
C LYS A 148 -10.66 -21.18 -19.54
N ARG A 149 -9.55 -21.82 -19.20
CA ARG A 149 -9.07 -22.05 -17.83
C ARG A 149 -8.30 -20.81 -17.38
N VAL A 150 -8.87 -20.07 -16.44
CA VAL A 150 -8.32 -18.77 -16.05
C VAL A 150 -8.05 -18.74 -14.56
N ALA A 151 -6.82 -18.49 -14.15
CA ALA A 151 -6.53 -18.22 -12.74
C ALA A 151 -6.92 -16.77 -12.41
N VAL A 152 -7.83 -16.63 -11.46
CA VAL A 152 -8.49 -15.37 -11.09
C VAL A 152 -8.12 -14.90 -9.67
N GLY A 153 -7.22 -15.62 -9.01
CA GLY A 153 -6.82 -15.34 -7.62
C GLY A 153 -7.65 -16.09 -6.59
N PRO A 154 -7.10 -16.29 -5.38
CA PRO A 154 -7.80 -16.95 -4.28
C PRO A 154 -8.99 -16.11 -3.79
N ASP A 155 -9.93 -16.78 -3.12
CA ASP A 155 -11.03 -16.10 -2.46
C ASP A 155 -10.49 -15.13 -1.40
N GLY A 156 -11.09 -13.93 -1.32
CA GLY A 156 -10.61 -12.89 -0.41
C GLY A 156 -9.42 -12.07 -0.92
N SER A 157 -8.90 -12.35 -2.11
CA SER A 157 -7.85 -11.54 -2.74
C SER A 157 -8.42 -10.33 -3.49
N GLY A 158 -7.59 -9.27 -3.63
CA GLY A 158 -7.91 -8.15 -4.53
C GLY A 158 -7.90 -8.56 -6.00
N VAL A 159 -7.04 -9.53 -6.37
CA VAL A 159 -6.98 -10.06 -7.74
C VAL A 159 -8.31 -10.68 -8.15
N ARG A 160 -8.94 -11.46 -7.26
CA ARG A 160 -10.25 -12.07 -7.52
C ARG A 160 -11.31 -11.01 -7.78
N LEU A 161 -11.39 -10.00 -6.93
CA LEU A 161 -12.34 -8.90 -7.05
C LEU A 161 -12.19 -8.17 -8.39
N ILE A 162 -10.96 -7.80 -8.76
CA ILE A 162 -10.66 -7.13 -10.02
C ILE A 162 -11.00 -8.01 -11.24
N ALA A 163 -10.60 -9.29 -11.19
CA ALA A 163 -10.87 -10.23 -12.27
C ALA A 163 -12.39 -10.38 -12.52
N GLU A 164 -13.20 -10.48 -11.48
CA GLU A 164 -14.65 -10.57 -11.57
C GLU A 164 -15.26 -9.31 -12.20
N HIS A 165 -14.86 -8.12 -11.78
CA HIS A 165 -15.33 -6.87 -12.38
C HIS A 165 -14.92 -6.74 -13.86
N VAL A 166 -13.67 -7.07 -14.20
CA VAL A 166 -13.15 -7.00 -15.58
C VAL A 166 -13.86 -7.99 -16.47
N LEU A 167 -14.08 -9.23 -16.02
CA LEU A 167 -14.86 -10.23 -16.76
C LEU A 167 -16.29 -9.78 -16.97
N GLN A 168 -16.95 -9.28 -15.93
CA GLN A 168 -18.32 -8.76 -16.02
C GLN A 168 -18.44 -7.60 -17.03
N ALA A 169 -17.48 -6.65 -17.02
CA ALA A 169 -17.44 -5.55 -17.97
C ALA A 169 -17.25 -6.05 -19.43
N ALA A 170 -16.57 -7.18 -19.61
CA ALA A 170 -16.41 -7.85 -20.90
C ALA A 170 -17.60 -8.76 -21.30
N GLY A 171 -18.67 -8.79 -20.49
CA GLY A 171 -19.85 -9.62 -20.74
C GLY A 171 -19.64 -11.11 -20.41
N LEU A 172 -18.75 -11.40 -19.47
CA LEU A 172 -18.45 -12.75 -18.99
C LEU A 172 -18.83 -12.92 -17.51
N ASP A 173 -19.51 -14.00 -17.20
CA ASP A 173 -19.74 -14.46 -15.84
C ASP A 173 -18.58 -15.39 -15.42
N SER A 174 -17.86 -15.03 -14.35
CA SER A 174 -16.68 -15.78 -13.92
C SER A 174 -16.98 -17.23 -13.51
N ALA A 175 -18.22 -17.54 -13.10
CA ALA A 175 -18.62 -18.88 -12.70
C ALA A 175 -19.15 -19.74 -13.85
N LYS A 176 -19.67 -19.11 -14.92
CA LYS A 176 -20.36 -19.81 -16.01
C LYS A 176 -19.59 -19.80 -17.33
N ASP A 177 -18.95 -18.67 -17.63
CA ASP A 177 -18.35 -18.42 -18.93
C ASP A 177 -16.88 -18.79 -19.02
N ILE A 178 -16.19 -18.99 -17.89
CA ILE A 178 -14.81 -19.47 -17.83
C ILE A 178 -14.70 -20.69 -16.90
N LYS A 179 -13.51 -21.30 -16.85
CA LYS A 179 -13.15 -22.30 -15.84
C LYS A 179 -12.21 -21.65 -14.85
N PRO A 180 -12.70 -21.13 -13.70
CA PRO A 180 -11.89 -20.34 -12.77
C PRO A 180 -10.98 -21.24 -11.95
N PHE A 181 -9.73 -20.78 -11.75
CA PHE A 181 -8.74 -21.36 -10.85
C PHE A 181 -8.43 -20.37 -9.72
N PRO A 182 -8.55 -20.77 -8.43
CA PRO A 182 -8.34 -19.88 -7.30
C PRO A 182 -6.86 -19.78 -6.89
N ASP A 183 -5.95 -19.83 -7.85
CA ASP A 183 -4.51 -19.80 -7.62
C ASP A 183 -4.00 -18.37 -7.48
N GLY A 184 -2.95 -18.18 -6.65
CA GLY A 184 -2.25 -16.91 -6.48
C GLY A 184 -0.96 -16.83 -7.29
N ILE A 185 -0.29 -15.68 -7.23
CA ILE A 185 0.91 -15.40 -8.04
C ILE A 185 2.07 -16.38 -7.80
N GLY A 186 2.10 -17.06 -6.66
CA GLY A 186 3.12 -18.06 -6.35
C GLY A 186 3.03 -19.32 -7.20
N THR A 187 1.85 -19.63 -7.76
CA THR A 187 1.59 -20.87 -8.53
C THR A 187 1.14 -20.59 -9.96
N MET A 188 0.46 -19.47 -10.22
CA MET A 188 -0.05 -19.09 -11.54
C MET A 188 0.99 -19.20 -12.67
N PRO A 189 2.24 -18.69 -12.52
CA PRO A 189 3.25 -18.81 -13.56
C PRO A 189 3.56 -20.24 -13.96
N ASP A 190 3.72 -21.11 -13.00
CA ASP A 190 4.04 -22.54 -13.23
C ASP A 190 2.85 -23.29 -13.84
N LEU A 191 1.61 -22.98 -13.43
CA LEU A 191 0.41 -23.55 -14.04
C LEU A 191 0.27 -23.13 -15.51
N LEU A 192 0.60 -21.87 -15.86
CA LEU A 192 0.57 -21.40 -17.23
C LEU A 192 1.63 -22.10 -18.10
N GLU A 193 2.86 -22.19 -17.59
CA GLU A 193 3.99 -22.88 -18.25
C GLU A 193 3.72 -24.36 -18.48
N GLN A 194 3.04 -25.01 -17.51
CA GLN A 194 2.60 -26.40 -17.62
C GLN A 194 1.31 -26.60 -18.44
N HIS A 195 0.79 -25.55 -19.06
CA HIS A 195 -0.47 -25.56 -19.83
C HIS A 195 -1.70 -26.09 -19.03
N LYS A 196 -1.68 -25.94 -17.71
CA LYS A 196 -2.81 -26.29 -16.83
C LYS A 196 -3.88 -25.22 -16.82
N ILE A 197 -3.47 -23.95 -17.06
CA ILE A 197 -4.33 -22.81 -17.28
C ILE A 197 -4.01 -22.15 -18.63
N ASP A 198 -4.95 -21.39 -19.19
CA ASP A 198 -4.82 -20.71 -20.47
C ASP A 198 -4.47 -19.22 -20.29
N ALA A 199 -4.81 -18.66 -19.12
CA ALA A 199 -4.55 -17.29 -18.75
C ALA A 199 -4.51 -17.12 -17.23
N PHE A 200 -3.94 -16.03 -16.77
CA PHE A 200 -4.13 -15.59 -15.38
C PHE A 200 -4.25 -14.08 -15.26
N PHE A 201 -5.06 -13.65 -14.29
CA PHE A 201 -5.09 -12.27 -13.83
C PHE A 201 -4.11 -12.07 -12.68
N TRP A 202 -3.48 -10.90 -12.65
CA TRP A 202 -2.68 -10.44 -11.54
C TRP A 202 -2.86 -8.94 -11.35
N SER A 203 -2.84 -8.47 -10.10
CA SER A 203 -2.80 -7.06 -9.75
C SER A 203 -1.60 -6.81 -8.85
N GLY A 204 -0.73 -5.88 -9.24
CA GLY A 204 0.46 -5.56 -8.47
C GLY A 204 1.30 -4.46 -9.11
N GLY A 205 2.31 -4.00 -8.37
CA GLY A 205 3.26 -3.00 -8.84
C GLY A 205 4.13 -3.50 -10.00
N LEU A 206 4.62 -2.57 -10.79
CA LEU A 206 5.52 -2.84 -11.94
C LEU A 206 6.99 -2.68 -11.56
N PRO A 207 7.87 -3.58 -12.01
CA PRO A 207 7.55 -4.93 -12.47
C PRO A 207 7.21 -5.87 -11.31
N THR A 208 6.27 -6.81 -11.52
CA THR A 208 6.06 -7.93 -10.60
C THR A 208 7.07 -9.02 -10.89
N SER A 209 7.86 -9.40 -9.88
CA SER A 209 8.99 -10.34 -10.05
C SER A 209 8.58 -11.69 -10.64
N ALA A 210 7.44 -12.26 -10.24
CA ALA A 210 6.96 -13.54 -10.75
C ALA A 210 6.61 -13.49 -12.24
N VAL A 211 5.98 -12.40 -12.72
CA VAL A 211 5.69 -12.18 -14.14
C VAL A 211 6.97 -11.97 -14.93
N GLN A 212 7.92 -11.20 -14.37
CA GLN A 212 9.22 -10.98 -15.00
C GLN A 212 10.03 -12.27 -15.13
N GLN A 213 10.05 -13.11 -14.09
CA GLN A 213 10.76 -14.40 -14.15
C GLN A 213 10.09 -15.36 -15.13
N LEU A 214 8.74 -15.41 -15.17
CA LEU A 214 8.03 -16.20 -16.15
C LEU A 214 8.38 -15.78 -17.57
N SER A 215 8.34 -14.48 -17.88
CA SER A 215 8.62 -13.97 -19.24
C SER A 215 10.01 -14.29 -19.76
N LYS A 216 10.99 -14.51 -18.87
CA LYS A 216 12.37 -14.91 -19.22
C LYS A 216 12.50 -16.39 -19.58
N ARG A 217 11.64 -17.25 -19.02
CA ARG A 217 11.73 -18.72 -19.21
C ARG A 217 10.65 -19.29 -20.10
N PHE A 218 9.53 -18.59 -20.26
CA PHE A 218 8.38 -19.01 -21.04
C PHE A 218 7.84 -17.84 -21.86
N ALA A 219 7.57 -18.07 -23.16
CA ALA A 219 7.09 -17.04 -24.07
C ALA A 219 5.66 -16.64 -23.73
N VAL A 220 5.49 -15.54 -23.04
CA VAL A 220 4.19 -14.95 -22.69
C VAL A 220 4.00 -13.59 -23.33
N ARG A 221 2.76 -13.10 -23.31
CA ARG A 221 2.39 -11.73 -23.61
C ARG A 221 1.29 -11.24 -22.65
N LEU A 222 1.16 -9.94 -22.59
CA LEU A 222 0.10 -9.26 -21.87
C LEU A 222 -1.05 -8.95 -22.82
N VAL A 223 -2.27 -9.27 -22.41
CA VAL A 223 -3.49 -8.91 -23.16
C VAL A 223 -3.93 -7.51 -22.70
N PRO A 224 -4.18 -6.57 -23.61
CA PRO A 224 -4.59 -5.23 -23.23
C PRO A 224 -5.98 -5.20 -22.59
N ILE A 225 -6.13 -4.33 -21.59
CA ILE A 225 -7.41 -3.92 -21.03
C ILE A 225 -7.64 -2.49 -21.52
N THR A 226 -8.50 -2.33 -22.53
CA THR A 226 -8.66 -1.07 -23.25
C THR A 226 -9.47 -0.04 -22.48
N GLY A 227 -9.35 1.23 -22.87
CA GLY A 227 -10.12 2.33 -22.28
C GLY A 227 -11.64 2.13 -22.38
N ASP A 228 -12.14 1.50 -23.46
CA ASP A 228 -13.56 1.17 -23.61
C ASP A 228 -14.04 0.18 -22.55
N LEU A 229 -13.20 -0.79 -22.19
CA LEU A 229 -13.53 -1.73 -21.12
C LEU A 229 -13.51 -1.02 -19.75
N VAL A 230 -12.58 -0.09 -19.55
CA VAL A 230 -12.55 0.72 -18.31
C VAL A 230 -13.78 1.63 -18.21
N ALA A 231 -14.26 2.20 -19.33
CA ALA A 231 -15.52 2.95 -19.36
C ALA A 231 -16.71 2.08 -18.92
N LYS A 232 -16.81 0.86 -19.43
CA LYS A 232 -17.85 -0.11 -19.01
C LYS A 232 -17.72 -0.52 -17.54
N LEU A 233 -16.49 -0.60 -17.00
CA LEU A 233 -16.27 -0.79 -15.56
C LEU A 233 -16.87 0.35 -14.75
N HIS A 234 -16.67 1.60 -15.18
CA HIS A 234 -17.24 2.76 -14.49
C HIS A 234 -18.77 2.78 -14.53
N GLU A 235 -19.39 2.27 -15.62
CA GLU A 235 -20.85 2.12 -15.73
C GLU A 235 -21.43 1.14 -14.70
N GLN A 236 -20.64 0.19 -14.21
CA GLN A 236 -21.05 -0.72 -13.12
C GLN A 236 -21.21 0.05 -11.78
N GLY A 237 -20.55 1.20 -11.62
CA GLY A 237 -20.56 1.97 -10.38
C GLY A 237 -19.86 1.27 -9.21
N GLY A 238 -20.22 1.66 -7.99
CA GLY A 238 -19.66 1.05 -6.78
C GLY A 238 -18.14 1.09 -6.75
N ALA A 239 -17.52 -0.03 -6.39
CA ALA A 239 -16.09 -0.16 -6.26
C ALA A 239 -15.33 -0.02 -7.60
N ALA A 240 -15.99 -0.29 -8.73
CA ALA A 240 -15.37 -0.19 -10.05
C ALA A 240 -14.97 1.25 -10.44
N ARG A 241 -15.51 2.27 -9.77
CA ARG A 241 -15.14 3.69 -9.96
C ARG A 241 -13.67 3.98 -9.62
N TYR A 242 -13.01 3.12 -8.82
CA TYR A 242 -11.61 3.29 -8.43
C TYR A 242 -10.62 2.76 -9.44
N TYR A 243 -11.09 2.05 -10.47
CA TYR A 243 -10.23 1.65 -11.57
C TYR A 243 -10.03 2.81 -12.53
N ARG A 244 -8.82 2.97 -13.01
CA ARG A 244 -8.48 4.01 -13.97
C ARG A 244 -7.67 3.43 -15.12
N SER A 245 -7.84 3.97 -16.31
CA SER A 245 -7.01 3.61 -17.46
C SER A 245 -5.55 3.91 -17.16
N ALA A 246 -4.68 2.98 -17.49
CA ALA A 246 -3.25 3.07 -17.29
C ALA A 246 -2.50 2.41 -18.45
N VAL A 247 -1.19 2.64 -18.49
CA VAL A 247 -0.30 2.04 -19.50
C VAL A 247 0.87 1.41 -18.77
N MET A 248 1.15 0.15 -19.04
CA MET A 248 2.41 -0.49 -18.65
C MET A 248 3.50 -0.02 -19.62
N PRO A 249 4.57 0.61 -19.13
CA PRO A 249 5.70 1.01 -19.96
C PRO A 249 6.32 -0.19 -20.69
N ALA A 250 6.89 0.04 -21.87
CA ALA A 250 7.44 -1.01 -22.74
C ALA A 250 8.60 -1.80 -22.11
N ASP A 251 9.25 -1.23 -21.10
CA ASP A 251 10.39 -1.78 -20.37
C ASP A 251 10.01 -2.49 -19.07
N ALA A 252 8.71 -2.52 -18.70
CA ALA A 252 8.27 -3.22 -17.50
C ALA A 252 8.54 -4.73 -17.60
N TYR A 253 8.28 -5.32 -18.76
CA TYR A 253 8.54 -6.74 -19.07
C TYR A 253 9.07 -6.89 -20.49
N PRO A 254 10.36 -6.61 -20.75
CA PRO A 254 10.91 -6.54 -22.12
C PRO A 254 10.64 -7.78 -22.98
N GLU A 255 10.77 -8.98 -22.39
CA GLU A 255 10.54 -10.24 -23.10
C GLU A 255 9.06 -10.45 -23.45
N ALA A 256 8.13 -10.04 -22.57
CA ALA A 256 6.71 -10.18 -22.81
C ALA A 256 6.15 -9.11 -23.75
N GLN A 257 6.64 -7.87 -23.64
CA GLN A 257 6.11 -6.70 -24.33
C GLN A 257 6.82 -6.39 -25.66
N GLN A 258 8.07 -6.84 -25.84
CA GLN A 258 8.84 -6.68 -27.10
C GLN A 258 8.88 -5.22 -27.60
N GLY A 259 9.15 -4.29 -26.70
CA GLY A 259 9.28 -2.86 -26.99
C GLY A 259 7.94 -2.12 -27.13
N SER A 260 6.81 -2.76 -26.89
CA SER A 260 5.50 -2.13 -26.96
C SER A 260 4.91 -1.90 -25.57
N SER A 261 4.32 -0.72 -25.34
CA SER A 261 3.52 -0.47 -24.15
C SER A 261 2.19 -1.22 -24.21
N VAL A 262 1.60 -1.52 -23.05
CA VAL A 262 0.31 -2.25 -22.98
C VAL A 262 -0.71 -1.44 -22.19
N GLN A 263 -1.86 -1.19 -22.80
CA GLN A 263 -2.99 -0.58 -22.09
C GLN A 263 -3.51 -1.54 -21.02
N THR A 264 -3.80 -0.98 -19.85
CA THR A 264 -4.35 -1.73 -18.74
C THR A 264 -5.18 -0.82 -17.83
N LEU A 265 -5.57 -1.32 -16.68
CA LEU A 265 -6.15 -0.53 -15.60
C LEU A 265 -5.24 -0.55 -14.38
N ALA A 266 -5.38 0.48 -13.56
CA ALA A 266 -4.69 0.58 -12.29
C ALA A 266 -5.68 0.91 -11.16
N VAL A 267 -5.33 0.50 -9.94
CA VAL A 267 -6.06 0.77 -8.71
C VAL A 267 -5.11 1.24 -7.62
N ALA A 268 -5.52 2.26 -6.87
CA ALA A 268 -4.70 2.79 -5.78
C ALA A 268 -4.67 1.85 -4.57
N ASN A 269 -3.53 1.77 -3.91
CA ASN A 269 -3.35 1.09 -2.62
C ASN A 269 -3.25 2.11 -1.49
N PHE A 270 -3.85 1.78 -0.35
CA PHE A 270 -3.83 2.60 0.84
C PHE A 270 -3.19 1.87 2.02
N LEU A 271 -2.47 2.61 2.84
CA LEU A 271 -2.17 2.23 4.20
C LEU A 271 -3.42 2.51 5.05
N ILE A 272 -3.90 1.49 5.76
CA ILE A 272 -5.20 1.50 6.44
C ILE A 272 -5.02 1.08 7.89
N THR A 273 -5.81 1.71 8.76
CA THR A 273 -5.95 1.38 10.18
C THR A 273 -7.40 1.58 10.63
N ARG A 274 -7.68 1.50 11.93
CA ARG A 274 -8.97 1.82 12.54
C ARG A 274 -8.95 3.19 13.21
N GLU A 275 -10.14 3.77 13.37
CA GLU A 275 -10.34 5.06 14.04
C GLU A 275 -9.75 5.12 15.45
N ASN A 276 -9.88 4.03 16.22
CA ASN A 276 -9.42 3.94 17.59
C ASN A 276 -7.94 3.53 17.74
N SER A 277 -7.19 3.45 16.66
CA SER A 277 -5.72 3.25 16.72
C SER A 277 -5.04 4.44 17.38
N ASP A 278 -3.95 4.20 18.10
CA ASP A 278 -3.22 5.28 18.77
C ASP A 278 -2.77 6.36 17.76
N ALA A 279 -3.16 7.62 18.04
CA ALA A 279 -2.93 8.72 17.09
C ALA A 279 -1.45 9.04 16.91
N ARG A 280 -0.65 8.92 17.97
CA ARG A 280 0.78 9.20 17.91
C ARG A 280 1.53 8.11 17.17
N LEU A 281 1.20 6.84 17.45
CA LEU A 281 1.73 5.71 16.69
C LEU A 281 1.40 5.84 15.19
N THR A 282 0.15 6.17 14.88
CA THR A 282 -0.30 6.33 13.49
C THR A 282 0.39 7.51 12.81
N GLU A 283 0.65 8.60 13.52
CA GLU A 283 1.42 9.75 13.02
C GLU A 283 2.85 9.33 12.64
N GLU A 284 3.58 8.69 13.56
CA GLU A 284 4.96 8.27 13.33
C GLU A 284 5.05 7.17 12.27
N LEU A 285 4.10 6.23 12.25
CA LEU A 285 4.05 5.20 11.21
C LEU A 285 3.81 5.82 9.82
N THR A 286 2.90 6.80 9.72
CA THR A 286 2.67 7.54 8.46
C THR A 286 3.93 8.28 8.03
N ARG A 287 4.62 8.94 8.96
CA ARG A 287 5.90 9.62 8.74
C ARG A 287 6.96 8.66 8.19
N THR A 288 7.14 7.51 8.84
CA THR A 288 8.10 6.48 8.40
C THR A 288 7.78 5.97 7.01
N VAL A 289 6.51 5.71 6.69
CA VAL A 289 6.08 5.28 5.34
C VAL A 289 6.50 6.29 4.27
N ILE A 290 6.23 7.58 4.49
CA ILE A 290 6.58 8.63 3.53
C ILE A 290 8.10 8.79 3.40
N ASN A 291 8.82 8.79 4.52
CA ASN A 291 10.27 9.00 4.54
C ASN A 291 11.07 7.81 3.99
N SER A 292 10.54 6.59 4.14
CA SER A 292 11.21 5.36 3.67
C SER A 292 10.93 5.01 2.21
N ARG A 293 10.12 5.80 1.48
CA ARG A 293 9.71 5.52 0.09
C ARG A 293 10.88 5.19 -0.84
N ASP A 294 11.95 5.97 -0.79
CA ASP A 294 13.12 5.76 -1.66
C ASP A 294 13.89 4.48 -1.28
N GLY A 295 13.97 4.19 0.03
CA GLY A 295 14.58 2.97 0.55
C GLY A 295 13.80 1.72 0.14
N ILE A 296 12.50 1.73 0.33
CA ILE A 296 11.60 0.65 -0.06
C ILE A 296 11.55 0.55 -1.59
N GLY A 297 11.47 1.69 -2.29
CA GLY A 297 11.37 1.80 -3.73
C GLY A 297 12.53 1.18 -4.51
N ARG A 298 13.72 1.07 -3.92
CA ARG A 298 14.83 0.33 -4.54
C ARG A 298 14.54 -1.16 -4.77
N GLN A 299 13.60 -1.73 -4.01
CA GLN A 299 13.24 -3.15 -4.11
C GLN A 299 11.76 -3.36 -4.51
N VAL A 300 10.91 -2.40 -4.23
CA VAL A 300 9.50 -2.34 -4.62
C VAL A 300 9.31 -1.03 -5.39
N HIS A 301 9.61 -1.03 -6.68
CA HIS A 301 9.65 0.19 -7.51
C HIS A 301 8.38 1.03 -7.43
N ALA A 302 7.23 0.38 -7.29
CA ALA A 302 5.95 1.06 -7.10
C ALA A 302 5.96 2.03 -5.89
N ALA A 303 6.72 1.72 -4.83
CA ALA A 303 6.80 2.57 -3.64
C ALA A 303 7.48 3.93 -3.90
N GLN A 304 8.26 4.08 -4.96
CA GLN A 304 8.85 5.38 -5.37
C GLN A 304 7.77 6.40 -5.77
N LEU A 305 6.58 5.92 -6.15
CA LEU A 305 5.44 6.76 -6.52
C LEU A 305 4.71 7.37 -5.32
N VAL A 306 5.08 7.01 -4.09
CA VAL A 306 4.53 7.63 -2.88
C VAL A 306 4.95 9.11 -2.84
N ASP A 307 4.00 10.00 -3.04
CA ASP A 307 4.23 11.45 -3.05
C ASP A 307 3.45 12.11 -1.91
N LEU A 308 4.13 12.91 -1.10
CA LEU A 308 3.53 13.61 0.04
C LEU A 308 2.29 14.42 -0.32
N ARG A 309 2.24 14.99 -1.54
CA ARG A 309 1.12 15.82 -2.01
C ARG A 309 -0.12 14.99 -2.32
N THR A 310 0.06 13.75 -2.77
CA THR A 310 -1.04 12.85 -3.14
C THR A 310 -1.35 11.80 -2.08
N ALA A 311 -0.42 11.51 -1.17
CA ALA A 311 -0.57 10.51 -0.14
C ALA A 311 -1.75 10.79 0.84
N ILE A 312 -2.14 12.06 0.97
CA ILE A 312 -3.28 12.49 1.79
C ILE A 312 -4.66 12.05 1.24
N TYR A 313 -4.74 11.71 -0.05
CA TYR A 313 -6.01 11.35 -0.70
C TYR A 313 -6.30 9.87 -0.55
N THR A 314 -7.06 9.51 0.47
CA THR A 314 -7.39 8.14 0.84
C THR A 314 -8.86 7.78 0.61
N ASP A 315 -9.59 8.55 -0.26
CA ASP A 315 -10.97 8.23 -0.61
C ASP A 315 -11.10 6.75 -1.05
N PRO A 316 -12.07 5.99 -0.49
CA PRO A 316 -13.26 6.37 0.28
C PRO A 316 -13.03 6.55 1.79
N LEU A 317 -11.83 6.34 2.30
CA LEU A 317 -11.58 6.40 3.73
C LEU A 317 -11.30 7.82 4.21
N PRO A 318 -11.95 8.29 5.29
CA PRO A 318 -11.48 9.48 5.99
C PRO A 318 -10.09 9.24 6.58
N LEU A 319 -9.27 10.30 6.63
CA LEU A 319 -7.94 10.21 7.24
C LEU A 319 -8.04 9.93 8.74
N HIS A 320 -7.14 9.06 9.22
CA HIS A 320 -6.90 8.88 10.64
C HIS A 320 -6.34 10.16 11.28
N GLU A 321 -6.68 10.43 12.55
CA GLU A 321 -6.24 11.66 13.23
C GLU A 321 -4.71 11.79 13.29
N GLY A 322 -3.98 10.70 13.57
CA GLY A 322 -2.52 10.71 13.54
C GLY A 322 -1.95 11.05 12.17
N ALA A 323 -2.48 10.46 11.09
CA ALA A 323 -2.08 10.80 9.73
C ALA A 323 -2.36 12.27 9.41
N ARG A 324 -3.51 12.79 9.85
CA ARG A 324 -3.87 14.21 9.68
C ARG A 324 -2.89 15.13 10.39
N ARG A 325 -2.44 14.79 11.61
CA ARG A 325 -1.41 15.54 12.34
C ARG A 325 -0.09 15.58 11.57
N TYR A 326 0.35 14.42 11.08
CA TYR A 326 1.56 14.35 10.25
C TYR A 326 1.46 15.29 9.03
N TYR A 327 0.37 15.20 8.24
CA TYR A 327 0.23 16.03 7.04
C TYR A 327 0.16 17.53 7.37
N ARG A 328 -0.44 17.92 8.50
CA ARG A 328 -0.42 19.32 8.95
C ARG A 328 0.98 19.79 9.34
N SER A 329 1.81 18.92 9.92
CA SER A 329 3.17 19.28 10.36
C SER A 329 4.15 19.47 9.21
N VAL A 330 3.89 18.86 8.03
CA VAL A 330 4.80 18.89 6.87
C VAL A 330 4.29 19.71 5.69
N LYS A 331 3.02 20.14 5.72
CA LYS A 331 2.48 21.11 4.74
C LYS A 331 2.61 22.51 5.31
N PRO A 332 3.27 23.45 4.57
CA PRO A 332 3.29 24.86 4.95
C PRO A 332 1.91 25.50 4.88
#